data_2ec9c03bf55601b0a507bdaf0544e62e
#
_entry.id   2ec9c03bf55601b0a507bdaf0544e62e
#
_cell.length_a   1.000
_cell.length_b   1.000
_cell.length_c   1.000
_cell.angle_alpha   90.00
_cell.angle_beta   90.00
_cell.angle_gamma   90.00
#
_symmetry.space_group_name_H-M   'P 1'
#
loop_
_entity.id
_entity.type
_entity.pdbx_description
1 polymer ?
#
loop_
_entity_poly.entity_id
_entity_poly.type
_entity_poly.pdbx_seq_one_letter_code
_entity_poly.pdbx_strand_id
1 'polypeptide(L)'
;VFFDDVKEFSCRACSFTYYHNVAAGVGAILELDGKIVLIRRGKEPGKGKLDLPGGFVDPKETAEEAIRREVREELGIDIGTLKYFGSRPNLYEYEGVAYHTCDLFFYSKIDSVPTNLDRTEVQELVLMELREVAFGEIAFPSVRACLSRFFAGATGDDAA
;
A
#
# COMPACT_ATOMS: atom_id res chain seq x y z
N VAL A 1 -25.19 2.48 -9.01
CA VAL A 1 -25.69 2.92 -7.71
C VAL A 1 -24.47 3.28 -6.89
N PHE A 2 -24.22 4.58 -6.69
CA PHE A 2 -23.14 5.06 -5.81
C PHE A 2 -23.65 4.98 -4.38
N PHE A 3 -22.95 4.26 -3.52
CA PHE A 3 -23.22 4.20 -2.09
C PHE A 3 -22.19 5.08 -1.37
N ASP A 4 -22.31 6.40 -1.53
CA ASP A 4 -21.59 7.31 -0.66
C ASP A 4 -22.22 7.24 0.73
N ASP A 5 -21.43 6.86 1.73
CA ASP A 5 -21.76 6.78 3.17
C ASP A 5 -22.86 5.79 3.60
N VAL A 6 -23.31 4.88 2.75
CA VAL A 6 -24.26 3.84 3.14
C VAL A 6 -23.51 2.59 3.62
N LYS A 7 -23.61 2.31 4.93
CA LYS A 7 -23.02 1.10 5.52
C LYS A 7 -23.75 -0.18 5.15
N GLU A 8 -25.05 -0.08 4.84
CA GLU A 8 -25.89 -1.22 4.57
C GLU A 8 -26.96 -0.93 3.51
N PHE A 9 -27.38 -1.96 2.83
CA PHE A 9 -28.53 -1.96 1.94
C PHE A 9 -29.50 -3.06 2.38
N SER A 10 -30.76 -2.71 2.63
CA SER A 10 -31.81 -3.67 2.96
C SER A 10 -32.84 -3.77 1.85
N CYS A 11 -33.09 -4.99 1.37
CA CYS A 11 -34.09 -5.27 0.35
C CYS A 11 -35.48 -5.26 0.96
N ARG A 12 -36.35 -4.39 0.45
CA ARG A 12 -37.75 -4.26 0.94
C ARG A 12 -38.63 -5.48 0.60
N ALA A 13 -38.26 -6.28 -0.38
CA ALA A 13 -39.02 -7.44 -0.82
C ALA A 13 -38.76 -8.71 -0.01
N CYS A 14 -37.50 -8.91 0.44
CA CYS A 14 -37.08 -10.15 1.12
C CYS A 14 -36.35 -9.93 2.45
N SER A 15 -36.23 -8.68 2.90
CA SER A 15 -35.50 -8.28 4.13
C SER A 15 -34.02 -8.68 4.16
N PHE A 16 -33.43 -9.09 3.03
CA PHE A 16 -32.00 -9.34 2.94
C PHE A 16 -31.24 -8.04 3.19
N THR A 17 -30.26 -8.08 4.07
CA THR A 17 -29.37 -6.95 4.37
C THR A 17 -27.95 -7.25 3.89
N TYR A 18 -27.43 -6.36 3.06
CA TYR A 18 -26.04 -6.39 2.60
C TYR A 18 -25.25 -5.27 3.29
N TYR A 19 -24.13 -5.64 3.90
CA TYR A 19 -23.21 -4.68 4.49
C TYR A 19 -22.08 -4.37 3.52
N HIS A 20 -21.88 -3.08 3.23
CA HIS A 20 -20.77 -2.62 2.40
C HIS A 20 -19.48 -2.61 3.23
N ASN A 21 -18.59 -3.56 2.97
CA ASN A 21 -17.30 -3.67 3.63
C ASN A 21 -16.21 -2.99 2.78
N VAL A 22 -15.25 -2.36 3.45
CA VAL A 22 -14.07 -1.83 2.78
C VAL A 22 -13.15 -2.98 2.34
N ALA A 23 -12.46 -2.81 1.21
CA ALA A 23 -11.43 -3.73 0.79
C ALA A 23 -10.17 -3.53 1.66
N ALA A 24 -9.44 -4.61 1.95
CA ALA A 24 -8.16 -4.53 2.63
C ALA A 24 -7.03 -4.41 1.60
N GLY A 25 -6.19 -3.37 1.74
CA GLY A 25 -4.95 -3.21 1.01
C GLY A 25 -3.75 -3.39 1.93
N VAL A 26 -2.59 -3.74 1.38
CA VAL A 26 -1.32 -3.85 2.12
C VAL A 26 -0.21 -3.09 1.39
N GLY A 27 0.69 -2.47 2.15
CA GLY A 27 1.86 -1.77 1.61
C GLY A 27 3.10 -2.01 2.48
N ALA A 28 4.26 -2.20 1.83
CA ALA A 28 5.53 -2.45 2.50
C ALA A 28 6.43 -1.22 2.51
N ILE A 29 6.80 -0.74 3.70
CA ILE A 29 7.91 0.18 3.90
C ILE A 29 9.18 -0.68 3.98
N LEU A 30 9.88 -0.83 2.86
CA LEU A 30 11.13 -1.58 2.79
C LEU A 30 12.31 -0.64 2.91
N GLU A 31 13.18 -0.88 3.89
CA GLU A 31 14.38 -0.09 4.13
C GLU A 31 15.64 -0.86 3.72
N LEU A 32 16.49 -0.21 2.94
CA LEU A 32 17.83 -0.67 2.56
C LEU A 32 18.83 0.45 2.81
N ASP A 33 19.76 0.25 3.73
CA ASP A 33 20.86 1.19 4.06
C ASP A 33 20.37 2.64 4.30
N GLY A 34 19.27 2.79 5.06
CA GLY A 34 18.67 4.09 5.38
C GLY A 34 17.84 4.73 4.26
N LYS A 35 17.68 4.03 3.13
CA LYS A 35 16.82 4.43 2.01
C LYS A 35 15.55 3.61 1.99
N ILE A 36 14.49 4.20 1.47
CA ILE A 36 13.20 3.53 1.27
C ILE A 36 13.08 3.07 -0.18
N VAL A 37 12.58 1.85 -0.34
CA VAL A 37 12.23 1.29 -1.65
C VAL A 37 10.85 1.80 -2.04
N LEU A 38 10.78 2.52 -3.14
CA LEU A 38 9.56 2.89 -3.82
C LEU A 38 9.50 2.21 -5.19
N ILE A 39 8.31 2.02 -5.69
CA ILE A 39 8.07 1.57 -7.06
C ILE A 39 7.44 2.70 -7.87
N ARG A 40 7.77 2.78 -9.15
CA ARG A 40 7.01 3.56 -10.12
C ARG A 40 5.96 2.67 -10.74
N ARG A 41 4.70 3.01 -10.57
CA ARG A 41 3.56 2.21 -11.00
C ARG A 41 3.54 2.02 -12.54
N GLY A 42 3.41 0.78 -12.98
CA GLY A 42 3.29 0.42 -14.41
C GLY A 42 1.86 0.47 -14.95
N LYS A 43 0.85 0.45 -14.05
CA LYS A 43 -0.57 0.37 -14.40
C LYS A 43 -1.42 1.42 -13.67
N GLU A 44 -2.61 1.68 -14.20
CA GLU A 44 -3.61 2.51 -13.53
C GLU A 44 -4.23 1.80 -12.30
N PRO A 45 -4.74 2.54 -11.33
CA PRO A 45 -4.69 3.99 -11.19
C PRO A 45 -3.30 4.48 -10.77
N GLY A 46 -2.96 5.71 -11.17
CA GLY A 46 -1.72 6.35 -10.78
C GLY A 46 -0.48 5.87 -11.54
N LYS A 47 -0.63 5.36 -12.75
CA LYS A 47 0.49 4.98 -13.63
C LYS A 47 1.55 6.08 -13.72
N GLY A 48 2.82 5.71 -13.57
CA GLY A 48 3.96 6.63 -13.58
C GLY A 48 4.21 7.36 -12.26
N LYS A 49 3.31 7.28 -11.28
CA LYS A 49 3.52 7.82 -9.93
C LYS A 49 4.28 6.84 -9.05
N LEU A 50 4.84 7.37 -7.96
CA LEU A 50 5.53 6.58 -6.94
C LEU A 50 4.52 5.93 -5.99
N ASP A 51 4.86 4.73 -5.51
CA ASP A 51 4.07 3.98 -4.56
C ASP A 51 4.97 3.11 -3.67
N LEU A 52 4.42 2.56 -2.60
CA LEU A 52 5.02 1.45 -1.88
C LEU A 52 4.68 0.13 -2.59
N PRO A 53 5.56 -0.88 -2.55
CA PRO A 53 5.20 -2.23 -2.97
C PRO A 53 3.99 -2.74 -2.19
N GLY A 54 3.04 -3.39 -2.86
CA GLY A 54 1.84 -3.92 -2.22
C GLY A 54 0.63 -4.00 -3.14
N GLY A 55 -0.48 -4.49 -2.58
CA GLY A 55 -1.72 -4.70 -3.32
C GLY A 55 -2.89 -5.03 -2.42
N PHE A 56 -3.88 -5.76 -2.93
CA PHE A 56 -5.04 -6.19 -2.16
C PHE A 56 -4.79 -7.52 -1.42
N VAL A 57 -5.47 -7.68 -0.29
CA VAL A 57 -5.53 -8.94 0.43
C VAL A 57 -6.51 -9.87 -0.28
N ASP A 58 -6.05 -11.06 -0.64
CA ASP A 58 -6.85 -12.07 -1.31
C ASP A 58 -7.77 -12.84 -0.33
N PRO A 59 -8.88 -13.45 -0.82
CA PRO A 59 -9.71 -14.30 0.01
C PRO A 59 -8.92 -15.43 0.69
N LYS A 60 -9.09 -15.59 1.99
CA LYS A 60 -8.42 -16.59 2.86
C LYS A 60 -6.94 -16.31 3.15
N GLU A 61 -6.47 -15.12 2.86
CA GLU A 61 -5.12 -14.65 3.13
C GLU A 61 -5.12 -13.69 4.33
N THR A 62 -4.10 -13.74 5.17
CA THR A 62 -3.85 -12.71 6.17
C THR A 62 -3.15 -11.52 5.55
N ALA A 63 -3.18 -10.36 6.21
CA ALA A 63 -2.48 -9.18 5.71
C ALA A 63 -0.96 -9.39 5.64
N GLU A 64 -0.39 -10.18 6.57
CA GLU A 64 1.02 -10.55 6.58
C GLU A 64 1.39 -11.50 5.43
N GLU A 65 0.50 -12.41 5.06
CA GLU A 65 0.69 -13.28 3.89
C GLU A 65 0.58 -12.48 2.61
N ALA A 66 -0.43 -11.60 2.50
CA ALA A 66 -0.64 -10.71 1.36
C ALA A 66 0.59 -9.87 1.08
N ILE A 67 1.13 -9.16 2.07
CA ILE A 67 2.28 -8.28 1.84
C ILE A 67 3.54 -9.06 1.45
N ARG A 68 3.72 -10.30 1.93
CA ARG A 68 4.83 -11.16 1.51
C ARG A 68 4.67 -11.64 0.08
N ARG A 69 3.44 -12.00 -0.33
CA ARG A 69 3.11 -12.41 -1.69
C ARG A 69 3.35 -11.24 -2.65
N GLU A 70 2.78 -10.07 -2.37
CA GLU A 70 2.92 -8.88 -3.22
C GLU A 70 4.39 -8.47 -3.42
N VAL A 71 5.19 -8.42 -2.35
CA VAL A 71 6.62 -8.10 -2.45
C VAL A 71 7.37 -9.14 -3.28
N ARG A 72 7.01 -10.42 -3.16
CA ARG A 72 7.62 -11.49 -3.98
C ARG A 72 7.21 -11.37 -5.44
N GLU A 73 5.95 -11.08 -5.73
CA GLU A 73 5.42 -10.92 -7.10
C GLU A 73 6.02 -9.69 -7.77
N GLU A 74 5.97 -8.53 -7.14
CA GLU A 74 6.43 -7.27 -7.72
C GLU A 74 7.96 -7.13 -7.78
N LEU A 75 8.66 -7.58 -6.74
CA LEU A 75 10.09 -7.32 -6.56
C LEU A 75 10.98 -8.57 -6.63
N GLY A 76 10.40 -9.77 -6.64
CA GLY A 76 11.13 -11.04 -6.71
C GLY A 76 11.96 -11.35 -5.47
N ILE A 77 11.64 -10.79 -4.30
CA ILE A 77 12.36 -11.02 -3.05
C ILE A 77 11.43 -11.55 -1.96
N ASP A 78 12.04 -12.31 -1.03
CA ASP A 78 11.40 -12.70 0.22
C ASP A 78 11.79 -11.72 1.33
N ILE A 79 10.80 -11.23 2.07
CA ILE A 79 11.03 -10.33 3.20
C ILE A 79 11.03 -11.08 4.53
N GLY A 80 11.95 -10.70 5.40
CA GLY A 80 12.16 -11.32 6.71
C GLY A 80 11.12 -10.89 7.75
N THR A 81 11.57 -10.26 8.82
CA THR A 81 10.71 -9.82 9.92
C THR A 81 9.82 -8.66 9.48
N LEU A 82 8.51 -8.84 9.62
CA LEU A 82 7.50 -7.79 9.42
C LEU A 82 7.15 -7.13 10.75
N LYS A 83 7.07 -5.80 10.73
CA LYS A 83 6.51 -5.01 11.83
C LYS A 83 5.30 -4.24 11.32
N TYR A 84 4.15 -4.44 11.93
CA TYR A 84 2.97 -3.63 11.63
C TYR A 84 3.25 -2.17 12.00
N PHE A 85 3.06 -1.26 11.05
CA PHE A 85 3.32 0.16 11.24
C PHE A 85 2.04 0.95 11.50
N GLY A 86 0.95 0.60 10.84
CA GLY A 86 -0.34 1.26 10.99
C GLY A 86 -1.27 1.07 9.81
N SER A 87 -2.44 1.68 9.86
CA SER A 87 -3.40 1.66 8.76
C SER A 87 -3.90 3.07 8.41
N ARG A 88 -4.40 3.22 7.19
CA ARG A 88 -5.01 4.46 6.68
C ARG A 88 -6.18 4.13 5.78
N PRO A 89 -7.26 4.92 5.84
CA PRO A 89 -8.31 4.84 4.84
C PRO A 89 -7.79 5.38 3.49
N ASN A 90 -8.31 4.82 2.41
CA ASN A 90 -8.01 5.28 1.07
C ASN A 90 -9.22 5.16 0.16
N LEU A 91 -9.19 5.86 -0.96
CA LEU A 91 -10.14 5.73 -2.05
C LEU A 91 -9.35 5.28 -3.29
N TYR A 92 -9.68 4.10 -3.77
CA TYR A 92 -9.05 3.49 -4.94
C TYR A 92 -10.02 3.51 -6.11
N GLU A 93 -9.78 4.37 -7.09
CA GLU A 93 -10.62 4.49 -8.28
C GLU A 93 -10.08 3.59 -9.39
N TYR A 94 -10.90 2.64 -9.83
CA TYR A 94 -10.55 1.74 -10.92
C TYR A 94 -11.75 1.50 -11.83
N GLU A 95 -11.59 1.71 -13.14
CA GLU A 95 -12.63 1.55 -14.18
C GLU A 95 -13.96 2.23 -13.84
N GLY A 96 -13.89 3.42 -13.25
CA GLY A 96 -15.08 4.21 -12.90
C GLY A 96 -15.78 3.76 -11.62
N VAL A 97 -15.20 2.81 -10.88
CA VAL A 97 -15.66 2.38 -9.56
C VAL A 97 -14.71 2.89 -8.49
N ALA A 98 -15.25 3.57 -7.48
CA ALA A 98 -14.51 4.01 -6.31
C ALA A 98 -14.62 2.96 -5.20
N TYR A 99 -13.49 2.35 -4.85
CA TYR A 99 -13.39 1.39 -3.75
C TYR A 99 -12.86 2.08 -2.51
N HIS A 100 -13.64 2.06 -1.43
CA HIS A 100 -13.09 2.40 -0.11
C HIS A 100 -12.20 1.28 0.37
N THR A 101 -10.97 1.60 0.74
CA THR A 101 -10.00 0.62 1.26
C THR A 101 -9.53 0.98 2.65
N CYS A 102 -9.08 -0.02 3.38
CA CYS A 102 -8.29 0.11 4.59
C CYS A 102 -6.90 -0.43 4.29
N ASP A 103 -5.95 0.46 4.07
CA ASP A 103 -4.58 0.08 3.72
C ASP A 103 -3.75 -0.13 4.98
N LEU A 104 -3.21 -1.34 5.16
CA LEU A 104 -2.36 -1.75 6.27
C LEU A 104 -0.89 -1.69 5.83
N PHE A 105 -0.07 -1.02 6.61
CA PHE A 105 1.35 -0.82 6.29
C PHE A 105 2.23 -1.62 7.22
N PHE A 106 3.23 -2.25 6.62
CA PHE A 106 4.23 -3.05 7.31
C PHE A 106 5.63 -2.53 6.99
N TYR A 107 6.51 -2.60 7.99
CA TYR A 107 7.92 -2.26 7.84
C TYR A 107 8.77 -3.50 7.86
N SER A 108 9.79 -3.54 7.00
CA SER A 108 10.84 -4.56 6.98
C SER A 108 12.15 -3.99 6.48
N LYS A 109 13.27 -4.51 6.98
CA LYS A 109 14.58 -4.28 6.37
C LYS A 109 14.86 -5.34 5.32
N ILE A 110 15.54 -4.93 4.26
CA ILE A 110 16.07 -5.83 3.23
C ILE A 110 17.58 -5.65 3.11
N ASP A 111 18.28 -6.68 2.63
CA ASP A 111 19.74 -6.72 2.60
C ASP A 111 20.32 -6.45 1.19
N SER A 112 19.46 -6.37 0.18
CA SER A 112 19.90 -6.17 -1.20
C SER A 112 18.84 -5.48 -2.05
N VAL A 113 19.27 -4.82 -3.11
CA VAL A 113 18.38 -4.19 -4.09
C VAL A 113 17.65 -5.28 -4.88
N PRO A 114 16.30 -5.25 -4.94
CA PRO A 114 15.53 -6.12 -5.80
C PRO A 114 15.90 -5.96 -7.28
N THR A 115 16.13 -7.06 -7.98
CA THR A 115 16.54 -7.06 -9.40
C THR A 115 15.56 -7.75 -10.34
N ASN A 116 14.65 -8.57 -9.78
CA ASN A 116 13.69 -9.35 -10.57
C ASN A 116 12.28 -8.75 -10.46
N LEU A 117 12.09 -7.61 -11.11
CA LEU A 117 10.82 -6.86 -11.05
C LEU A 117 9.79 -7.42 -12.01
N ASP A 118 8.53 -7.51 -11.58
CA ASP A 118 7.41 -7.68 -12.50
C ASP A 118 7.19 -6.39 -13.31
N ARG A 119 7.66 -6.36 -14.54
CA ARG A 119 7.58 -5.20 -15.42
C ARG A 119 6.18 -4.85 -15.90
N THR A 120 5.19 -5.68 -15.64
CA THR A 120 3.79 -5.37 -15.94
C THR A 120 3.19 -4.46 -14.88
N GLU A 121 3.68 -4.55 -13.63
CA GLU A 121 3.20 -3.77 -12.48
C GLU A 121 4.19 -2.68 -12.05
N VAL A 122 5.48 -2.96 -12.13
CA VAL A 122 6.56 -2.09 -11.67
C VAL A 122 7.39 -1.58 -12.86
N GLN A 123 7.18 -0.33 -13.23
CA GLN A 123 7.94 0.32 -14.29
C GLN A 123 9.40 0.53 -13.89
N GLU A 124 9.63 0.96 -12.66
CA GLU A 124 10.94 1.33 -12.11
C GLU A 124 10.97 1.09 -10.60
N LEU A 125 12.13 0.65 -10.08
CA LEU A 125 12.42 0.64 -8.66
C LEU A 125 13.22 1.90 -8.32
N VAL A 126 12.79 2.63 -7.29
CA VAL A 126 13.43 3.86 -6.84
C VAL A 126 13.90 3.69 -5.39
N LEU A 127 15.21 3.84 -5.17
CA LEU A 127 15.80 3.91 -3.85
C LEU A 127 16.05 5.37 -3.49
N MET A 128 15.39 5.84 -2.43
CA MET A 128 15.38 7.25 -2.09
C MET A 128 15.53 7.44 -0.58
N GLU A 129 16.30 8.44 -0.16
CA GLU A 129 16.26 8.87 1.23
C GLU A 129 14.89 9.47 1.53
N LEU A 130 14.36 9.19 2.71
CA LEU A 130 12.99 9.59 3.06
C LEU A 130 12.76 11.11 2.97
N ARG A 131 13.80 11.91 3.26
CA ARG A 131 13.78 13.39 3.13
C ARG A 131 13.68 13.89 1.67
N GLU A 132 14.01 13.03 0.69
CA GLU A 132 14.01 13.38 -0.74
C GLU A 132 12.68 13.00 -1.41
N VAL A 133 11.79 12.30 -0.69
CA VAL A 133 10.50 11.86 -1.23
C VAL A 133 9.64 13.05 -1.57
N ALA A 134 9.37 13.23 -2.86
CA ALA A 134 8.42 14.22 -3.35
C ALA A 134 6.99 13.70 -3.12
N PHE A 135 6.39 14.03 -1.97
CA PHE A 135 5.07 13.53 -1.57
C PHE A 135 3.95 13.80 -2.58
N GLY A 136 4.09 14.84 -3.42
CA GLY A 136 3.17 15.12 -4.52
C GLY A 136 3.19 14.09 -5.65
N GLU A 137 4.29 13.35 -5.79
CA GLU A 137 4.43 12.27 -6.78
C GLU A 137 3.92 10.92 -6.30
N ILE A 138 3.59 10.79 -5.01
CA ILE A 138 3.01 9.55 -4.47
C ILE A 138 1.58 9.37 -4.98
N ALA A 139 1.27 8.17 -5.45
CA ALA A 139 -0.01 7.85 -6.08
C ALA A 139 -1.20 8.05 -5.14
N PHE A 140 -1.12 7.50 -3.92
CA PHE A 140 -2.27 7.39 -3.03
C PHE A 140 -2.13 8.24 -1.77
N PRO A 141 -3.24 8.85 -1.30
CA PRO A 141 -3.27 9.62 -0.05
C PRO A 141 -2.88 8.80 1.19
N SER A 142 -3.26 7.52 1.25
CA SER A 142 -2.91 6.60 2.35
C SER A 142 -1.41 6.40 2.47
N VAL A 143 -0.72 6.19 1.34
CA VAL A 143 0.75 6.04 1.26
C VAL A 143 1.45 7.33 1.65
N ARG A 144 0.96 8.48 1.16
CA ARG A 144 1.49 9.80 1.58
C ARG A 144 1.42 10.00 3.10
N ALA A 145 0.26 9.72 3.69
CA ALA A 145 0.06 9.85 5.13
C ALA A 145 0.91 8.85 5.93
N CYS A 146 1.08 7.64 5.41
CA CYS A 146 1.94 6.62 6.01
C CYS A 146 3.41 7.06 6.02
N LEU A 147 3.96 7.44 4.87
CA LEU A 147 5.36 7.88 4.75
C LEU A 147 5.64 9.17 5.55
N SER A 148 4.69 10.12 5.58
CA SER A 148 4.82 11.33 6.40
C SER A 148 4.94 11.01 7.90
N ARG A 149 4.16 10.03 8.39
CA ARG A 149 4.26 9.57 9.78
C ARG A 149 5.57 8.80 10.03
N PHE A 150 6.00 7.99 9.08
CA PHE A 150 7.27 7.26 9.18
C PHE A 150 8.45 8.24 9.28
N PHE A 151 8.45 9.29 8.45
CA PHE A 151 9.44 10.37 8.50
C PHE A 151 9.46 11.09 9.86
N ALA A 152 8.30 11.46 10.38
CA ALA A 152 8.20 12.15 11.67
C ALA A 152 8.73 11.27 12.84
N GLY A 153 8.55 9.95 12.79
CA GLY A 153 9.11 9.01 13.76
C GLY A 153 10.62 8.87 13.66
N ALA A 154 11.15 8.82 12.44
CA ALA A 154 12.60 8.71 12.19
C ALA A 154 13.38 9.96 12.64
N THR A 155 12.76 11.14 12.62
CA THR A 155 13.40 12.41 13.07
C THR A 155 13.25 12.65 14.58
N GLY A 156 12.41 11.89 15.27
CA GLY A 156 12.15 12.03 16.72
C GLY A 156 13.09 11.22 17.62
N ASP A 157 13.71 10.18 17.10
CA ASP A 157 14.59 9.31 17.91
C ASP A 157 16.06 9.82 18.00
N ASP A 158 16.44 10.85 17.24
CA ASP A 158 17.78 11.49 17.32
C ASP A 158 17.83 12.64 18.35
N ALA A 159 16.77 12.84 19.16
CA ALA A 159 16.67 13.92 20.15
C ALA A 159 16.47 13.40 21.60
N ALA A 160 17.15 12.30 21.98
CA ALA A 160 17.17 11.84 23.36
C ALA A 160 18.60 11.52 23.82
#